data_e289ebea93648b2bba096154f043aa82
#
_entry.id   e289ebea93648b2bba096154f043aa82
#
_cell.length_a   1.000
_cell.length_b   1.000
_cell.length_c   1.000
_cell.angle_alpha   90.00
_cell.angle_beta   90.00
_cell.angle_gamma   90.00
#
_symmetry.space_group_name_H-M   'P 1'
#
loop_
_entity.id
_entity.type
_entity.pdbx_description
1 polymer ?
#
loop_
_entity_poly.entity_id
_entity_poly.type
_entity_poly.pdbx_seq_one_letter_code
_entity_poly.pdbx_strand_id
1 'polypeptide(L)'
;MLKLDHIVISSESLEDGQTFIEDRLGIKAETGGEHRLFGTHNKLISLGTSYLEVISISPDLIAERTPRWFNLDNFTGHPRITNWVCSADFSRFVPHDLMPEIGDILNLSRGSLRWNLTVPKNGILPFEGFAPALIDWGASKHPSKTLKENGCSLKKLIIKHKHANNLCSLLSGLLSDQRIEFAYTSGAGSYELWIETPTNGMVMIK
;
A
#
# COMPACT_ATOMS: atom_id res chain seq x y z
N MET A 1 3.31 -14.25 10.98
CA MET A 1 4.42 -13.33 10.60
C MET A 1 3.92 -12.47 9.47
N LEU A 2 4.00 -11.15 9.62
CA LEU A 2 3.67 -10.17 8.61
C LEU A 2 4.84 -10.01 7.62
N LYS A 3 4.52 -9.78 6.34
CA LYS A 3 5.50 -9.46 5.31
C LYS A 3 5.03 -8.23 4.55
N LEU A 4 5.94 -7.35 4.16
CA LEU A 4 5.58 -6.25 3.28
C LEU A 4 5.01 -6.81 1.97
N ASP A 5 3.80 -6.40 1.66
CA ASP A 5 3.08 -6.79 0.45
C ASP A 5 3.26 -5.73 -0.64
N HIS A 6 2.79 -4.52 -0.38
CA HIS A 6 2.93 -3.40 -1.29
C HIS A 6 2.88 -2.05 -0.57
N ILE A 7 3.27 -1.01 -1.31
CA ILE A 7 3.24 0.38 -0.88
C ILE A 7 2.29 1.12 -1.80
N VAL A 8 1.42 1.97 -1.24
CA VAL A 8 0.35 2.66 -1.94
C VAL A 8 0.73 4.11 -2.17
N ILE A 9 0.63 4.54 -3.43
CA ILE A 9 0.72 5.93 -3.87
C ILE A 9 -0.67 6.34 -4.31
N SER A 10 -1.29 7.25 -3.55
CA SER A 10 -2.58 7.83 -3.95
C SER A 10 -2.39 9.00 -4.90
N SER A 11 -3.32 9.16 -5.83
CA SER A 11 -3.35 10.24 -6.81
C SER A 11 -4.79 10.67 -7.08
N GLU A 12 -5.01 11.93 -7.47
CA GLU A 12 -6.33 12.42 -7.89
C GLU A 12 -6.78 11.78 -9.20
N SER A 13 -5.85 11.60 -10.14
CA SER A 13 -6.07 10.82 -11.36
C SER A 13 -5.03 9.70 -11.48
N LEU A 14 -5.40 8.61 -12.14
CA LEU A 14 -4.46 7.51 -12.36
C LEU A 14 -3.34 7.90 -13.31
N GLU A 15 -3.62 8.80 -14.25
CA GLU A 15 -2.64 9.31 -15.23
C GLU A 15 -1.56 10.14 -14.53
N ASP A 16 -1.94 11.08 -13.65
CA ASP A 16 -0.98 11.86 -12.87
C ASP A 16 -0.10 10.99 -12.00
N GLY A 17 -0.71 10.02 -11.31
CA GLY A 17 0.00 9.07 -10.47
C GLY A 17 0.96 8.18 -11.26
N GLN A 18 0.54 7.73 -12.46
CA GLN A 18 1.37 6.97 -13.37
C GLN A 18 2.57 7.81 -13.84
N THR A 19 2.32 9.01 -14.33
CA THR A 19 3.37 9.93 -14.79
C THR A 19 4.36 10.22 -13.66
N PHE A 20 3.85 10.56 -12.47
CA PHE A 20 4.66 10.82 -11.28
C PHE A 20 5.65 9.71 -10.98
N ILE A 21 5.24 8.45 -11.04
CA ILE A 21 6.10 7.33 -10.67
C ILE A 21 7.01 6.89 -11.82
N GLU A 22 6.53 6.90 -13.05
CA GLU A 22 7.31 6.54 -14.24
C GLU A 22 8.49 7.48 -14.47
N ASP A 23 8.27 8.78 -14.33
CA ASP A 23 9.32 9.81 -14.46
C ASP A 23 10.44 9.63 -13.42
N ARG A 24 10.05 9.25 -12.18
CA ARG A 24 11.02 9.05 -11.09
C ARG A 24 11.82 7.77 -11.25
N LEU A 25 11.16 6.68 -11.60
CA LEU A 25 11.79 5.37 -11.66
C LEU A 25 12.43 5.07 -13.03
N GLY A 26 12.05 5.79 -14.07
CA GLY A 26 12.52 5.54 -15.45
C GLY A 26 11.99 4.23 -16.04
N ILE A 27 10.88 3.71 -15.53
CA ILE A 27 10.24 2.47 -15.98
C ILE A 27 8.74 2.65 -16.13
N LYS A 28 8.10 1.78 -16.91
CA LYS A 28 6.66 1.82 -17.15
C LYS A 28 5.89 1.01 -16.11
N ALA A 29 4.80 1.60 -15.62
CA ALA A 29 3.84 0.92 -14.77
C ALA A 29 2.94 -0.02 -15.58
N GLU A 30 2.65 -1.19 -15.02
CA GLU A 30 1.74 -2.15 -15.61
C GLU A 30 0.29 -1.85 -15.21
N THR A 31 -0.65 -2.21 -16.08
CA THR A 31 -2.07 -2.10 -15.77
C THR A 31 -2.43 -3.09 -14.66
N GLY A 32 -2.98 -2.58 -13.58
CA GLY A 32 -3.51 -3.39 -12.49
C GLY A 32 -4.93 -3.83 -12.78
N GLY A 33 -5.90 -2.96 -12.55
CA GLY A 33 -7.32 -3.20 -12.81
C GLY A 33 -8.24 -2.35 -11.95
N GLU A 34 -9.49 -2.75 -11.90
CA GLU A 34 -10.58 -2.05 -11.23
C GLU A 34 -11.00 -2.76 -9.95
N HIS A 35 -11.31 -1.99 -8.92
CA HIS A 35 -11.87 -2.46 -7.67
C HIS A 35 -13.30 -1.93 -7.52
N ARG A 36 -14.27 -2.69 -8.00
CA ARG A 36 -15.67 -2.26 -8.08
C ARG A 36 -16.24 -1.85 -6.74
N LEU A 37 -15.95 -2.61 -5.67
CA LEU A 37 -16.47 -2.31 -4.33
C LEU A 37 -16.19 -0.86 -3.91
N PHE A 38 -14.98 -0.34 -4.19
CA PHE A 38 -14.57 1.00 -3.81
C PHE A 38 -14.56 2.00 -4.97
N GLY A 39 -14.88 1.58 -6.19
CA GLY A 39 -14.84 2.45 -7.37
C GLY A 39 -13.45 3.04 -7.62
N THR A 40 -12.41 2.22 -7.51
CA THR A 40 -11.02 2.63 -7.71
C THR A 40 -10.34 1.80 -8.80
N HIS A 41 -9.27 2.33 -9.35
CA HIS A 41 -8.43 1.63 -10.32
C HIS A 41 -6.94 1.88 -10.03
N ASN A 42 -6.05 1.01 -10.54
CA ASN A 42 -4.64 1.08 -10.19
C ASN A 42 -3.69 0.73 -11.34
N LYS A 43 -2.44 1.14 -11.15
CA LYS A 43 -1.24 0.69 -11.88
C LYS A 43 -0.25 0.09 -10.91
N LEU A 44 0.54 -0.85 -11.37
CA LEU A 44 1.45 -1.62 -10.54
C LEU A 44 2.90 -1.56 -11.07
N ILE A 45 3.87 -1.56 -10.17
CA ILE A 45 5.30 -1.64 -10.49
C ILE A 45 5.94 -2.68 -9.58
N SER A 46 6.61 -3.67 -10.17
CA SER A 46 7.33 -4.69 -9.42
C SER A 46 8.50 -4.09 -8.63
N LEU A 47 8.67 -4.53 -7.38
CA LEU A 47 9.84 -4.28 -6.54
C LEU A 47 10.46 -5.60 -6.06
N GLY A 48 10.37 -6.64 -6.90
CA GLY A 48 10.80 -7.99 -6.57
C GLY A 48 9.75 -8.78 -5.81
N THR A 49 9.88 -8.93 -4.49
CA THR A 49 8.92 -9.67 -3.65
C THR A 49 7.71 -8.85 -3.22
N SER A 50 7.75 -7.55 -3.41
CA SER A 50 6.68 -6.58 -3.16
C SER A 50 6.41 -5.76 -4.42
N TYR A 51 5.46 -4.82 -4.37
CA TYR A 51 5.18 -3.94 -5.50
C TYR A 51 4.75 -2.54 -5.03
N LEU A 52 4.81 -1.56 -5.93
CA LEU A 52 4.12 -0.28 -5.78
C LEU A 52 2.74 -0.39 -6.42
N GLU A 53 1.75 0.17 -5.75
CA GLU A 53 0.42 0.42 -6.27
C GLU A 53 0.19 1.91 -6.39
N VAL A 54 -0.02 2.40 -7.61
CA VAL A 54 -0.58 3.73 -7.85
C VAL A 54 -2.09 3.58 -7.96
N ILE A 55 -2.83 4.26 -7.10
CA ILE A 55 -4.29 4.13 -7.02
C ILE A 55 -4.98 5.49 -7.07
N SER A 56 -6.12 5.53 -7.72
CA SER A 56 -7.04 6.67 -7.72
C SER A 56 -8.50 6.24 -7.74
N ILE A 57 -9.39 7.18 -7.48
CA ILE A 57 -10.82 7.00 -7.75
C ILE A 57 -11.01 6.89 -9.27
N SER A 58 -11.73 5.86 -9.72
CA SER A 58 -12.05 5.70 -11.13
C SER A 58 -13.22 6.62 -11.50
N PRO A 59 -13.10 7.44 -12.56
CA PRO A 59 -14.21 8.26 -13.03
C PRO A 59 -15.35 7.43 -13.63
N ASP A 60 -15.06 6.19 -14.05
CA ASP A 60 -16.01 5.32 -14.77
C ASP A 60 -16.75 4.35 -13.83
N LEU A 61 -16.38 4.31 -12.55
CA LEU A 61 -16.95 3.37 -11.59
C LEU A 61 -17.73 4.07 -10.48
N ILE A 62 -18.92 3.58 -10.22
CA ILE A 62 -19.67 3.94 -9.01
C ILE A 62 -19.25 3.01 -7.90
N ALA A 63 -18.79 3.57 -6.77
CA ALA A 63 -18.44 2.77 -5.60
C ALA A 63 -19.69 2.11 -5.01
N GLU A 64 -19.59 0.81 -4.75
CA GLU A 64 -20.63 0.06 -4.02
C GLU A 64 -20.53 0.28 -2.50
N ARG A 65 -19.36 0.73 -2.02
CA ARG A 65 -19.06 1.02 -0.61
C ARG A 65 -18.32 2.34 -0.46
N THR A 66 -18.77 3.15 0.49
CA THR A 66 -18.11 4.37 0.98
C THR A 66 -18.16 4.41 2.51
N PRO A 67 -17.21 5.09 3.18
CA PRO A 67 -16.04 5.74 2.58
C PRO A 67 -15.06 4.72 1.98
N ARG A 68 -14.26 5.19 1.03
CA ARG A 68 -13.25 4.38 0.37
C ARG A 68 -12.08 4.06 1.30
N TRP A 69 -11.42 2.97 1.03
CA TRP A 69 -10.17 2.61 1.66
C TRP A 69 -9.08 3.66 1.46
N PHE A 70 -8.01 3.60 2.28
CA PHE A 70 -6.84 4.49 2.19
C PHE A 70 -7.19 5.99 2.25
N ASN A 71 -8.36 6.33 2.82
CA ASN A 71 -8.84 7.71 2.92
C ASN A 71 -8.93 8.43 1.56
N LEU A 72 -9.18 7.71 0.47
CA LEU A 72 -9.16 8.26 -0.88
C LEU A 72 -10.24 9.33 -1.12
N ASP A 73 -11.36 9.30 -0.40
CA ASP A 73 -12.40 10.32 -0.52
C ASP A 73 -11.93 11.72 -0.06
N ASN A 74 -10.91 11.77 0.78
CA ASN A 74 -10.32 13.01 1.30
C ASN A 74 -8.93 13.29 0.71
N PHE A 75 -8.49 12.49 -0.26
CA PHE A 75 -7.18 12.71 -0.89
C PHE A 75 -7.25 13.88 -1.85
N THR A 76 -6.33 14.82 -1.70
CA THR A 76 -6.13 15.96 -2.60
C THR A 76 -4.65 16.27 -2.78
N GLY A 77 -4.31 16.92 -3.90
CA GLY A 77 -2.96 17.39 -4.21
C GLY A 77 -2.11 16.39 -4.97
N HIS A 78 -0.80 16.60 -4.97
CA HIS A 78 0.13 15.80 -5.76
C HIS A 78 0.18 14.32 -5.34
N PRO A 79 0.47 13.41 -6.28
CA PRO A 79 0.67 12.00 -5.98
C PRO A 79 1.73 11.83 -4.89
N ARG A 80 1.45 11.00 -3.89
CA ARG A 80 2.35 10.73 -2.77
C ARG A 80 2.05 9.38 -2.14
N ILE A 81 3.01 8.88 -1.36
CA ILE A 81 2.81 7.68 -0.55
C ILE A 81 1.80 7.99 0.56
N THR A 82 0.75 7.18 0.65
CA THR A 82 -0.30 7.35 1.67
C THR A 82 -0.42 6.16 2.61
N ASN A 83 -0.14 4.96 2.13
CA ASN A 83 -0.34 3.74 2.90
C ASN A 83 0.69 2.67 2.53
N TRP A 84 0.72 1.63 3.32
CA TRP A 84 1.45 0.40 3.09
C TRP A 84 0.62 -0.79 3.57
N VAL A 85 0.89 -1.95 3.01
CA VAL A 85 0.11 -3.15 3.24
C VAL A 85 1.06 -4.29 3.58
N CYS A 86 0.67 -5.08 4.59
CA CYS A 86 1.38 -6.31 4.96
C CYS A 86 0.52 -7.53 4.67
N SER A 87 1.11 -8.57 4.09
CA SER A 87 0.44 -9.85 3.95
C SER A 87 0.55 -10.68 5.23
N ALA A 88 -0.54 -11.40 5.52
CA ALA A 88 -0.66 -12.36 6.61
C ALA A 88 -1.58 -13.51 6.19
N ASP A 89 -1.41 -14.66 6.82
CA ASP A 89 -2.33 -15.80 6.70
C ASP A 89 -3.42 -15.66 7.77
N PHE A 90 -4.63 -15.26 7.39
CA PHE A 90 -5.74 -15.02 8.32
C PHE A 90 -6.32 -16.31 8.93
N SER A 91 -5.93 -17.49 8.43
CA SER A 91 -6.25 -18.75 9.09
C SER A 91 -5.43 -18.98 10.37
N ARG A 92 -4.30 -18.27 10.51
CA ARG A 92 -3.33 -18.38 11.60
C ARG A 92 -3.09 -17.09 12.36
N PHE A 93 -3.65 -16.00 11.88
CA PHE A 93 -3.45 -14.67 12.44
C PHE A 93 -4.76 -13.90 12.43
N VAL A 94 -5.19 -13.43 13.59
CA VAL A 94 -6.40 -12.64 13.75
C VAL A 94 -6.03 -11.15 13.74
N PRO A 95 -6.37 -10.40 12.68
CA PRO A 95 -5.98 -8.97 12.57
C PRO A 95 -6.41 -8.12 13.76
N HIS A 96 -7.61 -8.37 14.32
CA HIS A 96 -8.14 -7.61 15.45
C HIS A 96 -7.37 -7.84 16.76
N ASP A 97 -6.65 -8.97 16.90
CA ASP A 97 -5.80 -9.22 18.07
C ASP A 97 -4.57 -8.29 18.04
N LEU A 98 -4.15 -7.86 16.85
CA LEU A 98 -3.07 -6.89 16.70
C LEU A 98 -3.56 -5.46 16.94
N MET A 99 -4.62 -5.06 16.24
CA MET A 99 -5.22 -3.73 16.30
C MET A 99 -6.74 -3.86 16.16
N PRO A 100 -7.50 -3.67 17.25
CA PRO A 100 -8.98 -3.73 17.17
C PRO A 100 -9.57 -2.77 16.14
N GLU A 101 -8.93 -1.62 15.93
CA GLU A 101 -9.38 -0.56 15.02
C GLU A 101 -8.94 -0.79 13.56
N ILE A 102 -8.27 -1.91 13.24
CA ILE A 102 -7.77 -2.18 11.88
C ILE A 102 -8.90 -2.34 10.85
N GLY A 103 -10.13 -2.49 11.32
CA GLY A 103 -11.34 -2.51 10.50
C GLY A 103 -11.83 -3.90 10.15
N ASP A 104 -12.91 -3.94 9.37
CA ASP A 104 -13.55 -5.18 8.94
C ASP A 104 -12.65 -5.93 7.93
N ILE A 105 -12.69 -7.26 7.97
CA ILE A 105 -12.08 -8.09 6.93
C ILE A 105 -13.06 -8.19 5.77
N LEU A 106 -12.69 -7.60 4.63
CA LEU A 106 -13.51 -7.60 3.42
C LEU A 106 -12.96 -8.58 2.39
N ASN A 107 -13.87 -9.33 1.79
CA ASN A 107 -13.60 -10.18 0.64
C ASN A 107 -13.60 -9.32 -0.62
N LEU A 108 -12.48 -9.23 -1.31
CA LEU A 108 -12.27 -8.36 -2.45
C LEU A 108 -11.89 -9.18 -3.70
N SER A 109 -12.11 -8.57 -4.86
CA SER A 109 -11.76 -9.21 -6.12
C SER A 109 -11.35 -8.20 -7.19
N ARG A 110 -10.45 -8.65 -8.10
CA ARG A 110 -10.05 -7.93 -9.30
C ARG A 110 -9.71 -8.97 -10.38
N GLY A 111 -10.52 -9.03 -11.43
CA GLY A 111 -10.38 -10.10 -12.42
C GLY A 111 -10.51 -11.48 -11.78
N SER A 112 -9.50 -12.33 -11.96
CA SER A 112 -9.45 -13.66 -11.33
C SER A 112 -8.90 -13.67 -9.91
N LEU A 113 -8.30 -12.57 -9.46
CA LEU A 113 -7.73 -12.47 -8.11
C LEU A 113 -8.83 -12.31 -7.06
N ARG A 114 -8.63 -12.96 -5.91
CA ARG A 114 -9.47 -12.85 -4.72
C ARG A 114 -8.56 -12.70 -3.51
N TRP A 115 -8.92 -11.84 -2.58
CA TRP A 115 -8.17 -11.64 -1.34
C TRP A 115 -9.08 -11.09 -0.24
N ASN A 116 -8.60 -11.20 0.99
CA ASN A 116 -9.18 -10.53 2.14
C ASN A 116 -8.32 -9.33 2.49
N LEU A 117 -8.93 -8.21 2.87
CA LEU A 117 -8.23 -7.00 3.29
C LEU A 117 -8.93 -6.39 4.50
N THR A 118 -8.15 -5.93 5.47
CA THR A 118 -8.70 -5.14 6.57
C THR A 118 -8.99 -3.71 6.11
N VAL A 119 -10.21 -3.24 6.35
CA VAL A 119 -10.64 -1.90 5.96
C VAL A 119 -11.46 -1.28 7.10
N PRO A 120 -10.98 -0.20 7.73
CA PRO A 120 -11.73 0.53 8.74
C PRO A 120 -13.03 1.10 8.19
N LYS A 121 -14.06 1.20 9.04
CA LYS A 121 -15.38 1.71 8.63
C LYS A 121 -15.35 3.14 8.12
N ASN A 122 -14.42 3.95 8.61
CA ASN A 122 -14.19 5.33 8.16
C ASN A 122 -13.15 5.45 7.03
N GLY A 123 -12.62 4.33 6.53
CA GLY A 123 -11.60 4.29 5.48
C GLY A 123 -10.19 4.70 5.92
N ILE A 124 -9.97 5.05 7.19
CA ILE A 124 -8.70 5.54 7.72
C ILE A 124 -8.08 4.48 8.64
N LEU A 125 -6.91 4.00 8.28
CA LEU A 125 -6.17 3.02 9.09
C LEU A 125 -5.71 3.65 10.43
N PRO A 126 -5.48 2.85 11.48
CA PRO A 126 -4.96 3.32 12.76
C PRO A 126 -3.68 4.14 12.61
N PHE A 127 -3.31 4.87 13.66
CA PHE A 127 -2.18 5.82 13.64
C PHE A 127 -2.33 6.88 12.52
N GLU A 128 -3.53 7.46 12.39
CA GLU A 128 -3.81 8.50 11.38
C GLU A 128 -3.53 8.04 9.93
N GLY A 129 -3.67 6.72 9.65
CA GLY A 129 -3.39 6.11 8.34
C GLY A 129 -2.00 5.48 8.22
N PHE A 130 -1.13 5.58 9.25
CA PHE A 130 0.25 5.09 9.19
C PHE A 130 0.42 3.63 9.62
N ALA A 131 -0.58 2.99 10.24
CA ALA A 131 -0.57 1.55 10.42
C ALA A 131 -0.73 0.83 9.06
N PRO A 132 -0.19 -0.39 8.89
CA PRO A 132 -0.42 -1.15 7.68
C PRO A 132 -1.87 -1.65 7.61
N ALA A 133 -2.46 -1.71 6.41
CA ALA A 133 -3.54 -2.63 6.17
C ALA A 133 -3.00 -4.07 6.12
N LEU A 134 -3.84 -5.05 6.45
CA LEU A 134 -3.46 -6.46 6.36
C LEU A 134 -4.22 -7.14 5.22
N ILE A 135 -3.49 -7.89 4.41
CA ILE A 135 -4.02 -8.61 3.25
C ILE A 135 -3.74 -10.11 3.36
N ASP A 136 -4.72 -10.90 3.00
CA ASP A 136 -4.57 -12.35 2.81
C ASP A 136 -5.00 -12.72 1.39
N TRP A 137 -4.06 -13.18 0.60
CA TRP A 137 -4.29 -13.61 -0.79
C TRP A 137 -4.93 -15.00 -0.90
N GLY A 138 -5.03 -15.75 0.22
CA GLY A 138 -5.56 -17.09 0.21
C GLY A 138 -4.90 -17.96 -0.87
N ALA A 139 -5.70 -18.48 -1.78
CA ALA A 139 -5.22 -19.29 -2.91
C ALA A 139 -4.82 -18.47 -4.15
N SER A 140 -5.03 -17.15 -4.15
CA SER A 140 -4.69 -16.30 -5.29
C SER A 140 -3.19 -16.11 -5.41
N LYS A 141 -2.71 -16.05 -6.64
CA LYS A 141 -1.30 -15.78 -6.92
C LYS A 141 -0.98 -14.31 -6.63
N HIS A 142 0.01 -14.08 -5.76
CA HIS A 142 0.46 -12.74 -5.42
C HIS A 142 0.89 -11.94 -6.66
N PRO A 143 0.54 -10.64 -6.81
CA PRO A 143 0.87 -9.83 -7.98
C PRO A 143 2.36 -9.81 -8.33
N SER A 144 3.25 -9.78 -7.34
CA SER A 144 4.70 -9.81 -7.60
C SER A 144 5.18 -11.05 -8.38
N LYS A 145 4.37 -12.10 -8.47
CA LYS A 145 4.68 -13.32 -9.25
C LYS A 145 4.23 -13.24 -10.70
N THR A 146 3.48 -12.21 -11.07
CA THR A 146 2.92 -12.00 -12.42
C THR A 146 3.39 -10.72 -13.08
N LEU A 147 3.77 -9.72 -12.28
CA LEU A 147 4.39 -8.51 -12.77
C LEU A 147 5.73 -8.82 -13.42
N LYS A 148 6.06 -8.09 -14.48
CA LYS A 148 7.35 -8.23 -15.16
C LYS A 148 8.49 -7.77 -14.25
N GLU A 149 9.56 -8.51 -14.28
CA GLU A 149 10.81 -8.05 -13.68
C GLU A 149 11.31 -6.82 -14.44
N ASN A 150 11.56 -5.74 -13.71
CA ASN A 150 11.98 -4.45 -14.26
C ASN A 150 13.30 -3.94 -13.67
N GLY A 151 13.93 -4.75 -12.81
CA GLY A 151 15.19 -4.41 -12.15
C GLY A 151 15.08 -3.46 -10.96
N CYS A 152 13.86 -2.99 -10.63
CA CYS A 152 13.68 -2.17 -9.43
C CYS A 152 13.67 -3.03 -8.17
N SER A 153 14.26 -2.50 -7.11
CA SER A 153 14.25 -3.15 -5.80
C SER A 153 14.04 -2.15 -4.67
N LEU A 154 13.16 -2.52 -3.74
CA LEU A 154 12.97 -1.77 -2.51
C LEU A 154 14.23 -1.86 -1.64
N LYS A 155 14.77 -0.72 -1.25
CA LYS A 155 15.88 -0.63 -0.30
C LYS A 155 15.42 -0.24 1.10
N LYS A 156 14.50 0.72 1.21
CA LYS A 156 14.04 1.22 2.50
C LYS A 156 12.66 1.86 2.39
N LEU A 157 11.83 1.64 3.38
CA LEU A 157 10.61 2.39 3.66
C LEU A 157 10.73 2.96 5.08
N ILE A 158 10.75 4.29 5.22
CA ILE A 158 10.75 4.98 6.51
C ILE A 158 9.37 5.54 6.77
N ILE A 159 8.77 5.18 7.88
CA ILE A 159 7.47 5.65 8.35
C ILE A 159 7.73 6.66 9.47
N LYS A 160 7.49 7.95 9.19
CA LYS A 160 7.69 9.04 10.13
C LYS A 160 6.38 9.41 10.78
N HIS A 161 6.28 9.28 12.09
CA HIS A 161 5.06 9.58 12.82
C HIS A 161 5.35 9.99 14.28
N LYS A 162 4.48 10.81 14.89
CA LYS A 162 4.61 11.20 16.31
C LYS A 162 4.53 10.01 17.28
N HIS A 163 3.85 8.93 16.87
CA HIS A 163 3.72 7.67 17.62
C HIS A 163 4.51 6.51 16.97
N ALA A 164 5.58 6.80 16.23
CA ALA A 164 6.38 5.80 15.53
C ALA A 164 6.88 4.68 16.46
N ASN A 165 7.30 5.02 17.68
CA ASN A 165 7.75 4.03 18.67
C ASN A 165 6.64 3.06 19.09
N ASN A 166 5.40 3.58 19.23
CA ASN A 166 4.24 2.74 19.59
C ASN A 166 3.92 1.78 18.44
N LEU A 167 3.90 2.29 17.21
CA LEU A 167 3.67 1.46 16.03
C LEU A 167 4.77 0.41 15.84
N CYS A 168 6.04 0.79 16.02
CA CYS A 168 7.18 -0.13 16.00
C CYS A 168 7.03 -1.23 17.04
N SER A 169 6.70 -0.86 18.29
CA SER A 169 6.51 -1.83 19.37
C SER A 169 5.35 -2.78 19.09
N LEU A 170 4.25 -2.28 18.56
CA LEU A 170 3.07 -3.08 18.20
C LEU A 170 3.39 -4.14 17.14
N LEU A 171 4.23 -3.80 16.16
CA LEU A 171 4.61 -4.68 15.06
C LEU A 171 5.85 -5.55 15.40
N SER A 172 6.50 -5.29 16.54
CA SER A 172 7.69 -6.02 16.97
C SER A 172 7.39 -7.52 17.13
N GLY A 173 8.31 -8.36 16.65
CA GLY A 173 8.14 -9.81 16.65
C GLY A 173 7.16 -10.37 15.60
N LEU A 174 6.35 -9.51 14.97
CA LEU A 174 5.43 -9.90 13.90
C LEU A 174 5.97 -9.55 12.51
N LEU A 175 6.56 -8.37 12.37
CA LEU A 175 7.17 -7.85 11.15
C LEU A 175 8.69 -7.89 11.27
N SER A 176 9.35 -8.69 10.44
CA SER A 176 10.81 -8.87 10.47
C SER A 176 11.53 -8.28 9.24
N ASP A 177 10.84 -7.47 8.45
CA ASP A 177 11.44 -6.86 7.25
C ASP A 177 12.35 -5.69 7.65
N GLN A 178 13.67 -5.88 7.55
CA GLN A 178 14.68 -4.89 7.92
C GLN A 178 14.69 -3.64 7.02
N ARG A 179 13.97 -3.66 5.91
CA ARG A 179 13.82 -2.50 5.03
C ARG A 179 12.82 -1.47 5.56
N ILE A 180 12.02 -1.83 6.58
CA ILE A 180 11.01 -0.97 7.18
C ILE A 180 11.56 -0.36 8.45
N GLU A 181 11.58 0.98 8.49
CA GLU A 181 12.06 1.75 9.63
C GLU A 181 10.95 2.67 10.15
N PHE A 182 10.93 2.88 11.44
CA PHE A 182 10.01 3.81 12.10
C PHE A 182 10.81 4.96 12.70
N ALA A 183 10.44 6.20 12.39
CA ALA A 183 11.14 7.39 12.85
C ALA A 183 10.17 8.39 13.48
N TYR A 184 10.57 8.97 14.61
CA TYR A 184 9.81 10.02 15.25
C TYR A 184 9.83 11.31 14.41
N THR A 185 8.70 11.99 14.35
CA THR A 185 8.58 13.38 13.87
C THR A 185 7.60 14.14 14.73
N SER A 186 7.91 15.40 15.02
CA SER A 186 6.98 16.31 15.72
C SER A 186 5.99 16.99 14.75
N GLY A 187 6.26 16.93 13.44
CA GLY A 187 5.39 17.46 12.40
C GLY A 187 4.35 16.46 11.91
N ALA A 188 3.76 16.77 10.78
CA ALA A 188 2.87 15.82 10.09
C ALA A 188 3.60 14.52 9.76
N GLY A 189 2.88 13.40 9.88
CA GLY A 189 3.41 12.11 9.47
C GLY A 189 3.76 12.09 7.98
N SER A 190 4.75 11.31 7.61
CA SER A 190 5.21 11.18 6.22
C SER A 190 5.92 9.85 5.98
N TYR A 191 6.09 9.53 4.72
CA TYR A 191 6.87 8.38 4.27
C TYR A 191 8.11 8.82 3.52
N GLU A 192 9.17 8.01 3.57
CA GLU A 192 10.30 8.08 2.64
C GLU A 192 10.53 6.68 2.09
N LEU A 193 10.51 6.57 0.78
CA LEU A 193 10.69 5.32 0.07
C LEU A 193 11.94 5.39 -0.79
N TRP A 194 12.86 4.46 -0.57
CA TRP A 194 14.10 4.34 -1.31
C TRP A 194 14.07 3.11 -2.21
N ILE A 195 14.21 3.35 -3.51
CA ILE A 195 14.18 2.30 -4.54
C ILE A 195 15.45 2.41 -5.36
N GLU A 196 16.13 1.30 -5.55
CA GLU A 196 17.15 1.18 -6.56
C GLU A 196 16.52 0.82 -7.90
N THR A 197 16.85 1.57 -8.94
CA THR A 197 16.32 1.39 -10.30
C THR A 197 17.46 1.14 -11.28
N PRO A 198 17.22 0.41 -12.38
CA PRO A 198 18.26 0.13 -13.36
C PRO A 198 18.70 1.36 -14.15
N THR A 199 17.83 2.38 -14.28
CA THR A 199 18.04 3.57 -15.11
C THR A 199 18.51 4.79 -14.32
N ASN A 200 17.86 5.06 -13.17
CA ASN A 200 18.05 6.30 -12.39
C ASN A 200 18.84 6.07 -11.09
N GLY A 201 19.37 4.84 -10.88
CA GLY A 201 20.09 4.49 -9.65
C GLY A 201 19.17 4.53 -8.42
N MET A 202 19.66 5.12 -7.33
CA MET A 202 18.90 5.24 -6.08
C MET A 202 17.95 6.42 -6.15
N VAL A 203 16.65 6.14 -6.10
CA VAL A 203 15.57 7.13 -6.14
C VAL A 203 14.88 7.19 -4.79
N MET A 204 14.62 8.41 -4.29
CA MET A 204 13.86 8.65 -3.09
C MET A 204 12.52 9.31 -3.44
N ILE A 205 11.42 8.75 -2.90
CA ILE A 205 10.04 9.25 -3.04
C ILE A 205 9.51 9.61 -1.64
N LYS A 206 8.86 10.77 -1.56
CA LYS A 206 8.13 11.25 -0.37
C LYS A 206 6.65 11.31 -0.63
#